data_90e585d51cccb9834c86430ad23421b7
#
_entry.id   90e585d51cccb9834c86430ad23421b7
#
_cell.length_a   1.000
_cell.length_b   1.000
_cell.length_c   1.000
_cell.angle_alpha   90.00
_cell.angle_beta   90.00
_cell.angle_gamma   90.00
#
_symmetry.space_group_name_H-M   'P 1'
#
loop_
_entity.id
_entity.type
_entity.pdbx_description
1 polymer ?
#
loop_
_entity_poly.entity_id
_entity_poly.type
_entity_poly.pdbx_seq_one_letter_code
_entity_poly.pdbx_strand_id
1 'polypeptide(L)'
;MLLPIWGGCAKKSNESTASIEPSSGDTPPTVTLSAKEVAFLKQAGPKIEAFCGDCHAMPRPTSSPEDEWEMEIIQGFDLYRTSGRTDLDVPDESDVRRYFEIQAPKDAGMPVPETLDYPDATLPHTKSGLWRQRARAAGVTNVNWIDLGFESKPGKALVYCDIGTGTVNAYWPNDPEGEVRRLGTVLQPVHSEPCDLNQDGLVDLLVADIGEFNANDSDLGQVLWMERLGDSETFRTHVLIDGLSRTADARAGDLDGDGDVDVLVAAFGWRNSGRTFLLENQGMGDDGVPIFESRDVDPRHGPVHVPLVDFDGDGDLDFVSLISQEHERVELFRNDGKGNFENELIYAAPDPAYGSSGIELVDMDGDGDLDVLYTNGDSFDRGPKPFHSVQWLENDGALPMQRHEICIMPGVLNATAGDFDGDGDVDVVAVALLGAHISKDWVAQGASPIVMLSQEDDGSFTPSRLPGRMHDHLSVVKGDFNDDGILDFAIGNFFRPAPNDVQTVLKEPELLIWMSK
;
A
#
# COMPACT_ATOMS: atom_id res chain seq x y z
N MET A 1 10.00 -26.32 21.18
CA MET A 1 10.25 -25.52 22.41
C MET A 1 9.59 -24.19 22.10
N LEU A 2 8.39 -23.97 22.61
CA LEU A 2 7.55 -22.81 22.28
C LEU A 2 8.16 -21.56 22.91
N LEU A 3 8.70 -20.67 22.09
CA LEU A 3 9.02 -19.30 22.49
C LEU A 3 7.71 -18.49 22.50
N PRO A 4 7.48 -17.60 23.46
CA PRO A 4 6.28 -16.80 23.53
C PRO A 4 6.29 -15.78 22.38
N ILE A 5 5.25 -15.83 21.57
CA ILE A 5 4.94 -14.85 20.53
C ILE A 5 4.56 -13.54 21.24
N TRP A 6 5.44 -12.56 21.20
CA TRP A 6 5.20 -11.21 21.69
C TRP A 6 4.53 -10.38 20.58
N GLY A 7 3.25 -10.55 20.40
CA GLY A 7 2.41 -9.58 19.70
C GLY A 7 1.67 -8.76 20.75
N GLY A 8 1.91 -7.47 20.84
CA GLY A 8 1.18 -6.58 21.75
C GLY A 8 1.97 -5.34 22.09
N CYS A 9 1.31 -4.22 22.11
CA CYS A 9 1.69 -2.89 22.60
C CYS A 9 3.17 -2.73 23.01
N ALA A 10 4.06 -2.57 22.03
CA ALA A 10 5.48 -2.27 22.27
C ALA A 10 5.62 -0.81 22.74
N LYS A 11 6.57 -0.53 23.63
CA LYS A 11 6.81 0.83 24.10
C LYS A 11 7.35 1.68 22.95
N LYS A 12 6.74 2.85 22.71
CA LYS A 12 7.23 3.83 21.75
C LYS A 12 8.67 4.19 22.05
N SER A 13 9.59 4.09 21.08
CA SER A 13 10.95 4.60 21.23
C SER A 13 10.90 6.10 21.52
N ASN A 14 11.85 6.64 22.30
CA ASN A 14 11.91 8.06 22.66
C ASN A 14 12.33 8.91 21.44
N GLU A 15 11.43 9.09 20.50
CA GLU A 15 11.64 9.93 19.33
C GLU A 15 11.01 11.32 19.55
N SER A 16 11.72 12.35 19.09
CA SER A 16 11.25 13.73 19.16
C SER A 16 9.95 13.84 18.33
N THR A 17 8.86 14.20 18.96
CA THR A 17 7.62 14.56 18.27
C THR A 17 7.86 15.85 17.48
N ALA A 18 8.12 15.75 16.18
CA ALA A 18 7.95 16.88 15.28
C ALA A 18 6.47 17.28 15.30
N SER A 19 6.18 18.55 15.51
CA SER A 19 4.83 19.08 15.42
C SER A 19 4.42 19.11 13.94
N ILE A 20 3.66 18.12 13.51
CA ILE A 20 3.09 18.07 12.16
C ILE A 20 1.97 19.12 12.11
N GLU A 21 2.06 20.09 11.19
CA GLU A 21 0.94 20.99 10.94
C GLU A 21 -0.25 20.21 10.37
N PRO A 22 -1.48 20.48 10.83
CA PRO A 22 -2.66 19.79 10.30
C PRO A 22 -2.88 20.17 8.82
N SER A 23 -3.18 19.17 7.98
CA SER A 23 -3.55 19.38 6.58
C SER A 23 -4.87 20.14 6.43
N SER A 24 -5.14 20.70 5.26
CA SER A 24 -6.38 21.43 4.95
C SER A 24 -7.64 20.55 5.11
N GLY A 25 -7.52 19.23 4.92
CA GLY A 25 -8.58 18.24 5.16
C GLY A 25 -8.74 17.83 6.63
N ASP A 26 -7.80 18.18 7.49
CA ASP A 26 -7.75 17.80 8.90
C ASP A 26 -8.65 18.66 9.82
N THR A 27 -9.47 19.57 9.30
CA THR A 27 -10.39 20.33 10.16
C THR A 27 -11.48 19.39 10.68
N PRO A 28 -11.41 18.95 11.94
CA PRO A 28 -12.37 17.98 12.46
C PRO A 28 -13.76 18.60 12.53
N PRO A 29 -14.83 17.80 12.40
CA PRO A 29 -16.20 18.29 12.60
C PRO A 29 -16.33 18.93 13.98
N THR A 30 -16.88 20.14 14.03
CA THR A 30 -17.01 20.90 15.28
C THR A 30 -18.08 20.27 16.17
N VAL A 31 -17.66 19.56 17.22
CA VAL A 31 -18.56 19.02 18.24
C VAL A 31 -18.81 20.09 19.33
N THR A 32 -20.06 20.39 19.61
CA THR A 32 -20.40 21.34 20.66
C THR A 32 -20.50 20.67 22.03
N LEU A 33 -19.53 20.96 22.90
CA LEU A 33 -19.43 20.38 24.23
C LEU A 33 -20.13 21.25 25.30
N SER A 34 -20.79 20.61 26.25
CA SER A 34 -21.31 21.26 27.46
C SER A 34 -20.18 21.58 28.45
N ALA A 35 -20.45 22.53 29.36
CA ALA A 35 -19.47 22.88 30.42
C ALA A 35 -19.07 21.67 31.31
N LYS A 36 -19.95 20.66 31.47
CA LYS A 36 -19.64 19.43 32.21
C LYS A 36 -18.71 18.51 31.44
N GLU A 37 -18.90 18.42 30.14
CA GLU A 37 -18.02 17.63 29.26
C GLU A 37 -16.63 18.26 29.16
N VAL A 38 -16.55 19.57 28.99
CA VAL A 38 -15.25 20.28 29.02
C VAL A 38 -14.51 20.06 30.35
N ALA A 39 -15.23 20.12 31.49
CA ALA A 39 -14.61 19.84 32.79
C ALA A 39 -14.12 18.39 32.92
N PHE A 40 -14.86 17.42 32.40
CA PHE A 40 -14.48 16.02 32.37
C PHE A 40 -13.22 15.80 31.52
N LEU A 41 -13.19 16.31 30.28
CA LEU A 41 -12.03 16.20 29.39
C LEU A 41 -10.77 16.80 30.03
N LYS A 42 -10.90 17.95 30.67
CA LYS A 42 -9.77 18.58 31.37
C LYS A 42 -9.22 17.73 32.53
N GLN A 43 -10.09 16.98 33.21
CA GLN A 43 -9.71 16.14 34.34
C GLN A 43 -9.17 14.77 33.91
N ALA A 44 -9.87 14.07 33.02
CA ALA A 44 -9.55 12.71 32.61
C ALA A 44 -8.59 12.65 31.42
N GLY A 45 -8.64 13.65 30.52
CA GLY A 45 -7.88 13.67 29.25
C GLY A 45 -6.40 13.36 29.40
N PRO A 46 -5.62 14.06 30.24
CA PRO A 46 -4.17 13.83 30.31
C PRO A 46 -3.76 12.38 30.62
N LYS A 47 -4.55 11.67 31.46
CA LYS A 47 -4.29 10.26 31.75
C LYS A 47 -4.66 9.35 30.57
N ILE A 48 -5.78 9.63 29.92
CA ILE A 48 -6.28 8.89 28.76
C ILE A 48 -5.31 9.05 27.59
N GLU A 49 -4.89 10.28 27.28
CA GLU A 49 -3.95 10.59 26.22
C GLU A 49 -2.58 9.92 26.45
N ALA A 50 -2.10 9.93 27.68
CA ALA A 50 -0.84 9.24 28.03
C ALA A 50 -0.94 7.72 27.88
N PHE A 51 -2.10 7.13 28.15
CA PHE A 51 -2.32 5.69 28.01
C PHE A 51 -2.55 5.28 26.54
N CYS A 52 -3.49 5.92 25.85
CA CYS A 52 -3.85 5.57 24.46
C CYS A 52 -2.78 5.98 23.43
N GLY A 53 -1.94 6.97 23.74
CA GLY A 53 -0.87 7.44 22.87
C GLY A 53 0.51 6.84 23.12
N ASP A 54 0.63 5.84 24.03
CA ASP A 54 1.94 5.28 24.39
C ASP A 54 2.48 4.28 23.34
N CYS A 55 1.59 3.52 22.71
CA CYS A 55 1.98 2.46 21.77
C CYS A 55 2.04 2.96 20.32
N HIS A 56 1.16 3.88 19.96
CA HIS A 56 1.02 4.46 18.63
C HIS A 56 0.60 5.93 18.74
N ALA A 57 0.29 6.60 17.64
CA ALA A 57 -0.29 7.96 17.68
C ALA A 57 -1.60 7.94 18.49
N MET A 58 -1.87 9.03 19.24
CA MET A 58 -3.13 9.17 19.97
C MET A 58 -4.30 9.18 18.98
N PRO A 59 -5.27 8.24 19.08
CA PRO A 59 -6.41 8.23 18.18
C PRO A 59 -7.22 9.55 18.28
N ARG A 60 -7.61 10.09 17.16
CA ARG A 60 -8.47 11.30 17.13
C ARG A 60 -9.93 10.89 17.34
N PRO A 61 -10.65 11.45 18.32
CA PRO A 61 -12.06 11.10 18.53
C PRO A 61 -12.95 11.32 17.30
N THR A 62 -12.52 12.17 16.37
CA THR A 62 -13.24 12.49 15.13
C THR A 62 -12.99 11.52 13.98
N SER A 63 -12.07 10.57 14.12
CA SER A 63 -11.78 9.56 13.07
C SER A 63 -12.80 8.43 13.00
N SER A 64 -13.68 8.30 13.99
CA SER A 64 -14.78 7.34 13.99
C SER A 64 -16.07 7.95 14.54
N PRO A 65 -17.25 7.49 14.12
CA PRO A 65 -18.51 7.91 14.70
C PRO A 65 -18.68 7.43 16.15
N GLU A 66 -19.58 8.10 16.91
CA GLU A 66 -19.78 7.87 18.35
C GLU A 66 -20.04 6.40 18.70
N ASP A 67 -20.83 5.71 17.92
CA ASP A 67 -21.27 4.32 18.17
C ASP A 67 -20.20 3.24 17.87
N GLU A 68 -19.11 3.60 17.19
CA GLU A 68 -18.02 2.68 16.90
C GLU A 68 -16.95 2.65 18.00
N TRP A 69 -16.80 3.71 18.77
CA TRP A 69 -15.76 3.85 19.78
C TRP A 69 -15.80 2.78 20.87
N GLU A 70 -16.97 2.23 21.20
CA GLU A 70 -17.07 1.17 22.21
C GLU A 70 -16.22 -0.04 21.85
N MET A 71 -16.30 -0.49 20.58
CA MET A 71 -15.55 -1.67 20.13
C MET A 71 -14.04 -1.41 20.05
N GLU A 72 -13.65 -0.24 19.57
CA GLU A 72 -12.24 0.15 19.48
C GLU A 72 -11.58 0.21 20.87
N ILE A 73 -12.27 0.75 21.85
CA ILE A 73 -11.76 0.86 23.21
C ILE A 73 -11.64 -0.52 23.85
N ILE A 74 -12.66 -1.38 23.73
CA ILE A 74 -12.58 -2.77 24.25
C ILE A 74 -11.37 -3.46 23.65
N GLN A 75 -11.16 -3.34 22.34
CA GLN A 75 -10.03 -3.94 21.65
C GLN A 75 -8.69 -3.37 22.13
N GLY A 76 -8.55 -2.06 22.28
CA GLY A 76 -7.33 -1.43 22.78
C GLY A 76 -6.96 -1.91 24.19
N PHE A 77 -7.96 -2.03 25.08
CA PHE A 77 -7.73 -2.59 26.40
C PHE A 77 -7.36 -4.08 26.37
N ASP A 78 -7.93 -4.87 25.46
CA ASP A 78 -7.58 -6.28 25.31
C ASP A 78 -6.15 -6.46 24.78
N LEU A 79 -5.73 -5.65 23.81
CA LEU A 79 -4.36 -5.63 23.33
C LEU A 79 -3.37 -5.26 24.45
N TYR A 80 -3.68 -4.24 25.26
CA TYR A 80 -2.85 -3.88 26.41
C TYR A 80 -2.77 -5.02 27.44
N ARG A 81 -3.89 -5.67 27.78
CA ARG A 81 -3.92 -6.80 28.72
C ARG A 81 -3.12 -7.99 28.21
N THR A 82 -3.21 -8.31 26.92
CA THR A 82 -2.49 -9.44 26.30
C THR A 82 -1.01 -9.18 26.10
N SER A 83 -0.59 -7.92 25.98
CA SER A 83 0.82 -7.53 25.86
C SER A 83 1.66 -7.87 27.11
N GLY A 84 1.03 -8.12 28.26
CA GLY A 84 1.70 -8.35 29.54
C GLY A 84 2.37 -7.11 30.13
N ARG A 85 2.18 -5.93 29.54
CA ARG A 85 2.68 -4.65 30.09
C ARG A 85 1.99 -4.28 31.38
N THR A 86 2.73 -3.67 32.29
CA THR A 86 2.25 -3.22 33.61
C THR A 86 2.83 -1.85 33.99
N ASP A 87 3.46 -1.17 33.07
CA ASP A 87 4.21 0.07 33.28
C ASP A 87 3.36 1.34 33.12
N LEU A 88 2.13 1.23 32.59
CA LEU A 88 1.24 2.36 32.38
C LEU A 88 0.24 2.54 33.53
N ASP A 89 -0.14 3.80 33.77
CA ASP A 89 -1.25 4.14 34.67
C ASP A 89 -2.57 4.01 33.90
N VAL A 90 -3.18 2.83 33.97
CA VAL A 90 -4.38 2.46 33.21
C VAL A 90 -5.59 3.30 33.66
N PRO A 91 -6.25 4.05 32.75
CA PRO A 91 -7.48 4.77 33.07
C PRO A 91 -8.68 3.81 33.24
N ASP A 92 -9.77 4.31 33.79
CA ASP A 92 -11.04 3.59 33.81
C ASP A 92 -11.60 3.47 32.39
N GLU A 93 -11.97 2.26 31.95
CA GLU A 93 -12.46 1.98 30.60
C GLU A 93 -13.71 2.81 30.26
N SER A 94 -14.60 3.05 31.24
CA SER A 94 -15.78 3.90 31.06
C SER A 94 -15.42 5.38 30.87
N ASP A 95 -14.33 5.85 31.46
CA ASP A 95 -13.84 7.22 31.25
C ASP A 95 -13.19 7.37 29.86
N VAL A 96 -12.44 6.35 29.41
CA VAL A 96 -11.88 6.33 28.05
C VAL A 96 -12.99 6.32 27.01
N ARG A 97 -13.99 5.45 27.16
CA ARG A 97 -15.16 5.40 26.28
C ARG A 97 -15.86 6.76 26.20
N ARG A 98 -16.15 7.35 27.34
CA ARG A 98 -16.78 8.68 27.40
C ARG A 98 -15.92 9.77 26.77
N TYR A 99 -14.58 9.71 26.94
CA TYR A 99 -13.65 10.67 26.34
C TYR A 99 -13.77 10.71 24.82
N PHE A 100 -13.82 9.55 24.16
CA PHE A 100 -13.97 9.47 22.72
C PHE A 100 -15.40 9.80 22.26
N GLU A 101 -16.43 9.18 22.85
CA GLU A 101 -17.82 9.34 22.44
C GLU A 101 -18.31 10.80 22.46
N ILE A 102 -17.97 11.59 23.50
CA ILE A 102 -18.43 12.99 23.59
C ILE A 102 -17.76 13.93 22.58
N GLN A 103 -16.64 13.52 22.01
CA GLN A 103 -15.89 14.28 21.00
C GLN A 103 -16.09 13.75 19.58
N ALA A 104 -16.68 12.57 19.44
CA ALA A 104 -16.94 11.93 18.16
C ALA A 104 -18.14 12.57 17.43
N PRO A 105 -18.17 12.50 16.09
CA PRO A 105 -19.34 12.88 15.32
C PRO A 105 -20.52 11.93 15.63
N LYS A 106 -21.73 12.50 15.79
CA LYS A 106 -22.95 11.74 16.18
C LYS A 106 -23.62 10.99 15.04
N ASP A 107 -23.38 11.43 13.82
CA ASP A 107 -23.99 10.83 12.64
C ASP A 107 -22.99 9.89 11.95
N ALA A 108 -23.49 8.78 11.44
CA ALA A 108 -22.72 7.71 10.79
C ALA A 108 -22.05 8.11 9.44
N GLY A 109 -21.99 9.39 9.12
CA GLY A 109 -21.36 9.94 7.92
C GLY A 109 -20.19 10.84 8.26
N MET A 110 -18.98 10.46 7.87
CA MET A 110 -17.88 11.42 7.83
C MET A 110 -18.22 12.53 6.82
N PRO A 111 -17.96 13.80 7.13
CA PRO A 111 -18.28 14.90 6.22
C PRO A 111 -17.49 14.73 4.93
N VAL A 112 -18.18 14.74 3.79
CA VAL A 112 -17.53 14.72 2.47
C VAL A 112 -16.98 16.13 2.18
N PRO A 113 -15.71 16.25 1.76
CA PRO A 113 -15.15 17.55 1.36
C PRO A 113 -15.96 18.21 0.24
N GLU A 114 -16.09 19.53 0.28
CA GLU A 114 -16.89 20.29 -0.70
C GLU A 114 -16.28 20.34 -2.12
N THR A 115 -15.02 19.93 -2.28
CA THR A 115 -14.21 20.15 -3.48
C THR A 115 -13.76 18.85 -4.16
N LEU A 116 -14.67 17.92 -4.42
CA LEU A 116 -14.35 16.65 -5.11
C LEU A 116 -14.78 16.62 -6.59
N ASP A 117 -15.49 17.64 -7.08
CA ASP A 117 -15.96 17.69 -8.48
C ASP A 117 -14.87 18.28 -9.39
N TYR A 118 -13.86 17.45 -9.69
CA TYR A 118 -12.78 17.84 -10.58
C TYR A 118 -13.24 17.85 -12.04
N PRO A 119 -12.64 18.71 -12.90
CA PRO A 119 -12.93 18.71 -14.35
C PRO A 119 -12.46 17.42 -14.99
N ASP A 120 -12.98 17.09 -16.17
CA ASP A 120 -12.49 15.98 -16.96
C ASP A 120 -11.07 16.27 -17.48
N ALA A 121 -10.16 15.31 -17.33
CA ALA A 121 -8.79 15.42 -17.83
C ALA A 121 -8.74 15.46 -19.36
N THR A 122 -7.80 16.23 -19.90
CA THR A 122 -7.46 16.22 -21.32
C THR A 122 -6.02 15.72 -21.47
N LEU A 123 -5.86 14.47 -21.86
CA LEU A 123 -4.55 13.86 -22.07
C LEU A 123 -4.33 13.52 -23.55
N PRO A 124 -3.07 13.50 -24.03
CA PRO A 124 -2.73 13.05 -25.39
C PRO A 124 -2.90 11.54 -25.59
N HIS A 125 -3.52 10.85 -24.64
CA HIS A 125 -3.64 9.40 -24.59
C HIS A 125 -4.95 8.87 -25.18
N THR A 126 -4.89 7.64 -25.66
CA THR A 126 -6.07 6.86 -26.05
C THR A 126 -6.32 5.77 -25.02
N LYS A 127 -7.51 5.77 -24.43
CA LYS A 127 -7.94 4.75 -23.49
C LYS A 127 -8.38 3.49 -24.20
N SER A 128 -7.87 2.34 -23.77
CA SER A 128 -8.32 1.01 -24.16
C SER A 128 -8.60 0.14 -22.93
N GLY A 129 -9.12 -1.06 -23.13
CA GLY A 129 -9.38 -2.01 -22.04
C GLY A 129 -8.98 -3.41 -22.46
N LEU A 130 -8.29 -4.12 -21.60
CA LEU A 130 -7.94 -5.53 -21.79
C LEU A 130 -9.12 -6.42 -21.37
N TRP A 131 -9.69 -7.13 -22.34
CA TRP A 131 -10.85 -7.99 -22.16
C TRP A 131 -10.50 -9.45 -22.36
N ARG A 132 -10.92 -10.27 -21.44
CA ARG A 132 -10.81 -11.71 -21.55
C ARG A 132 -12.10 -12.38 -21.09
N GLN A 133 -12.50 -13.48 -21.75
CA GLN A 133 -13.62 -14.27 -21.24
C GLN A 133 -13.20 -14.98 -19.96
N ARG A 134 -13.92 -14.75 -18.87
CA ARG A 134 -13.62 -15.31 -17.56
C ARG A 134 -14.89 -15.73 -16.81
N ALA A 135 -14.72 -16.64 -15.85
CA ALA A 135 -15.80 -17.14 -15.00
C ALA A 135 -15.98 -16.34 -13.70
N ARG A 136 -15.01 -15.47 -13.36
CA ARG A 136 -15.00 -14.64 -12.13
C ARG A 136 -14.72 -13.20 -12.49
N ALA A 137 -15.09 -12.29 -11.59
CA ALA A 137 -14.71 -10.89 -11.70
C ALA A 137 -13.19 -10.73 -11.67
N ALA A 138 -12.66 -9.70 -12.29
CA ALA A 138 -11.25 -9.36 -12.15
C ALA A 138 -10.95 -8.95 -10.71
N GLY A 139 -9.82 -9.36 -10.22
CA GLY A 139 -9.28 -8.96 -8.94
C GLY A 139 -7.80 -8.64 -9.10
N VAL A 140 -7.50 -7.64 -9.96
CA VAL A 140 -6.12 -7.25 -10.23
C VAL A 140 -5.59 -6.48 -9.04
N THR A 141 -4.59 -7.04 -8.38
CA THR A 141 -3.98 -6.52 -7.15
C THR A 141 -2.68 -5.79 -7.40
N ASN A 142 -1.94 -6.22 -8.44
CA ASN A 142 -0.64 -5.66 -8.81
C ASN A 142 -0.49 -5.68 -10.34
N VAL A 143 0.15 -4.66 -10.89
CA VAL A 143 0.55 -4.58 -12.30
C VAL A 143 1.96 -4.02 -12.36
N ASN A 144 2.86 -4.66 -13.13
CA ASN A 144 4.22 -4.22 -13.36
C ASN A 144 4.56 -4.19 -14.85
N TRP A 145 5.50 -3.33 -15.26
CA TRP A 145 6.03 -3.22 -16.61
C TRP A 145 7.39 -3.90 -16.71
N ILE A 146 7.43 -5.19 -17.08
CA ILE A 146 8.59 -6.08 -16.97
C ILE A 146 9.02 -6.61 -18.34
N ASP A 147 10.33 -6.62 -18.62
CA ASP A 147 10.90 -7.40 -19.72
C ASP A 147 11.13 -8.84 -19.24
N LEU A 148 10.30 -9.75 -19.75
CA LEU A 148 10.44 -11.18 -19.45
C LEU A 148 11.52 -11.85 -20.28
N GLY A 149 12.19 -11.15 -21.22
CA GLY A 149 13.19 -11.69 -22.10
C GLY A 149 12.68 -12.82 -23.02
N PHE A 150 11.40 -12.81 -23.40
CA PHE A 150 10.81 -13.83 -24.27
C PHE A 150 11.20 -13.59 -25.73
N GLU A 151 11.82 -14.58 -26.37
CA GLU A 151 12.17 -14.47 -27.80
C GLU A 151 10.93 -14.40 -28.71
N SER A 152 9.85 -15.10 -28.33
CA SER A 152 8.60 -15.10 -29.10
C SER A 152 7.82 -13.80 -28.99
N LYS A 153 8.05 -13.03 -27.93
CA LYS A 153 7.40 -11.74 -27.65
C LYS A 153 8.41 -10.78 -27.03
N PRO A 154 9.29 -10.17 -27.88
CA PRO A 154 10.32 -9.27 -27.39
C PRO A 154 9.73 -7.98 -26.81
N GLY A 155 10.46 -7.39 -25.85
CA GLY A 155 10.07 -6.18 -25.16
C GLY A 155 9.29 -6.45 -23.87
N LYS A 156 8.99 -5.36 -23.18
CA LYS A 156 8.31 -5.43 -21.88
C LYS A 156 6.84 -5.82 -22.02
N ALA A 157 6.29 -6.37 -20.96
CA ALA A 157 4.90 -6.76 -20.79
C ALA A 157 4.29 -6.12 -19.54
N LEU A 158 2.99 -5.89 -19.56
CA LEU A 158 2.20 -5.71 -18.36
C LEU A 158 2.04 -7.08 -17.67
N VAL A 159 2.83 -7.30 -16.62
CA VAL A 159 2.73 -8.49 -15.78
C VAL A 159 1.83 -8.16 -14.60
N TYR A 160 0.77 -8.95 -14.39
CA TYR A 160 -0.21 -8.65 -13.38
C TYR A 160 -0.70 -9.86 -12.59
N CYS A 161 -0.95 -9.62 -11.31
CA CYS A 161 -1.55 -10.54 -10.37
C CYS A 161 -3.07 -10.40 -10.38
N ASP A 162 -3.81 -11.49 -10.57
CA ASP A 162 -5.27 -11.51 -10.50
C ASP A 162 -5.73 -12.52 -9.42
N ILE A 163 -6.08 -11.99 -8.25
CA ILE A 163 -6.59 -12.77 -7.12
C ILE A 163 -7.97 -13.39 -7.41
N GLY A 164 -8.75 -12.78 -8.30
CA GLY A 164 -10.06 -13.28 -8.72
C GLY A 164 -9.98 -14.62 -9.44
N THR A 165 -8.91 -14.82 -10.22
CA THR A 165 -8.66 -16.07 -10.97
C THR A 165 -7.52 -16.91 -10.37
N GLY A 166 -6.74 -16.35 -9.44
CA GLY A 166 -5.57 -17.03 -8.86
C GLY A 166 -4.46 -17.24 -9.88
N THR A 167 -4.11 -16.18 -10.63
CA THR A 167 -3.13 -16.28 -11.72
C THR A 167 -2.20 -15.08 -11.77
N VAL A 168 -0.97 -15.33 -12.21
CA VAL A 168 -0.03 -14.33 -12.71
C VAL A 168 -0.07 -14.37 -14.23
N ASN A 169 -0.23 -13.22 -14.86
CA ASN A 169 -0.48 -13.10 -16.29
C ASN A 169 0.45 -12.05 -16.90
N ALA A 170 0.71 -12.15 -18.20
CA ALA A 170 1.43 -11.15 -18.99
C ALA A 170 0.61 -10.72 -20.21
N TYR A 171 0.68 -9.45 -20.56
CA TYR A 171 0.07 -8.85 -21.71
C TYR A 171 1.03 -7.85 -22.37
N TRP A 172 1.22 -7.96 -23.68
CA TRP A 172 2.04 -7.05 -24.48
C TRP A 172 1.14 -6.06 -25.21
N PRO A 173 1.10 -4.78 -24.82
CA PRO A 173 0.19 -3.78 -25.41
C PRO A 173 0.40 -3.58 -26.90
N ASN A 174 1.63 -3.74 -27.38
CA ASN A 174 1.99 -3.60 -28.80
C ASN A 174 1.80 -4.87 -29.64
N ASP A 175 1.41 -5.99 -29.01
CA ASP A 175 1.16 -7.23 -29.74
C ASP A 175 -0.15 -7.14 -30.52
N PRO A 176 -0.13 -7.23 -31.86
CA PRO A 176 -1.35 -7.16 -32.67
C PRO A 176 -2.31 -8.33 -32.42
N GLU A 177 -1.84 -9.44 -31.87
CA GLU A 177 -2.70 -10.57 -31.47
C GLU A 177 -3.44 -10.30 -30.17
N GLY A 178 -2.88 -9.43 -29.30
CA GLY A 178 -3.51 -8.95 -28.07
C GLY A 178 -3.85 -10.05 -27.06
N GLU A 179 -3.12 -11.17 -27.08
CA GLU A 179 -3.41 -12.31 -26.22
C GLU A 179 -2.77 -12.15 -24.84
N VAL A 180 -3.56 -12.49 -23.79
CA VAL A 180 -3.05 -12.63 -22.44
C VAL A 180 -2.40 -14.00 -22.27
N ARG A 181 -1.15 -14.01 -21.84
CA ARG A 181 -0.43 -15.24 -21.49
C ARG A 181 -0.47 -15.45 -19.98
N ARG A 182 -1.03 -16.57 -19.54
CA ARG A 182 -0.93 -16.97 -18.15
C ARG A 182 0.47 -17.54 -17.89
N LEU A 183 1.20 -16.92 -16.97
CA LEU A 183 2.53 -17.34 -16.55
C LEU A 183 2.47 -18.43 -15.50
N GLY A 184 1.53 -18.32 -14.53
CA GLY A 184 1.38 -19.30 -13.47
C GLY A 184 0.03 -19.24 -12.76
N THR A 185 -0.14 -20.17 -11.82
CA THR A 185 -1.31 -20.22 -10.91
C THR A 185 -0.80 -20.10 -9.48
N VAL A 186 -1.33 -19.14 -8.77
CA VAL A 186 -1.05 -18.80 -7.37
C VAL A 186 -2.37 -18.52 -6.68
N LEU A 187 -2.56 -18.95 -5.44
CA LEU A 187 -3.88 -18.93 -4.82
C LEU A 187 -4.46 -17.52 -4.70
N GLN A 188 -3.72 -16.60 -4.06
CA GLN A 188 -4.10 -15.21 -3.87
C GLN A 188 -2.90 -14.27 -4.10
N PRO A 189 -2.40 -14.15 -5.35
CA PRO A 189 -1.24 -13.34 -5.66
C PRO A 189 -1.56 -11.85 -5.50
N VAL A 190 -0.72 -11.11 -4.76
CA VAL A 190 -0.92 -9.69 -4.51
C VAL A 190 0.24 -8.82 -4.95
N HIS A 191 1.42 -9.41 -5.12
CA HIS A 191 2.60 -8.74 -5.66
C HIS A 191 3.42 -9.72 -6.50
N SER A 192 4.06 -9.23 -7.57
CA SER A 192 5.07 -9.97 -8.32
C SER A 192 6.16 -9.03 -8.80
N GLU A 193 7.42 -9.48 -8.76
CA GLU A 193 8.52 -8.72 -9.33
C GLU A 193 9.53 -9.64 -10.04
N PRO A 194 10.33 -9.09 -10.99
CA PRO A 194 11.36 -9.85 -11.67
C PRO A 194 12.53 -10.15 -10.72
N CYS A 195 13.07 -11.34 -10.84
CA CYS A 195 14.28 -11.78 -10.16
C CYS A 195 15.07 -12.79 -11.00
N ASP A 196 16.26 -13.15 -10.54
CA ASP A 196 17.06 -14.26 -11.07
C ASP A 196 17.68 -14.96 -9.86
N LEU A 197 16.85 -15.78 -9.16
CA LEU A 197 17.25 -16.40 -7.89
C LEU A 197 18.29 -17.53 -8.06
N ASN A 198 18.36 -18.13 -9.24
CA ASN A 198 19.30 -19.22 -9.53
C ASN A 198 20.50 -18.74 -10.36
N GLN A 199 20.56 -17.44 -10.69
CA GLN A 199 21.64 -16.80 -11.43
C GLN A 199 21.92 -17.46 -12.80
N ASP A 200 20.86 -17.95 -13.49
CA ASP A 200 20.98 -18.55 -14.81
C ASP A 200 20.87 -17.54 -15.97
N GLY A 201 20.64 -16.28 -15.65
CA GLY A 201 20.51 -15.15 -16.58
C GLY A 201 19.13 -15.05 -17.23
N LEU A 202 18.15 -15.82 -16.79
CA LEU A 202 16.76 -15.74 -17.22
C LEU A 202 15.95 -14.95 -16.19
N VAL A 203 14.93 -14.25 -16.68
CA VAL A 203 14.03 -13.50 -15.78
C VAL A 203 12.99 -14.44 -15.21
N ASP A 204 13.09 -14.67 -13.92
CA ASP A 204 12.11 -15.33 -13.05
C ASP A 204 11.12 -14.31 -12.48
N LEU A 205 10.14 -14.77 -11.71
CA LEU A 205 9.25 -13.92 -10.94
C LEU A 205 9.21 -14.38 -9.47
N LEU A 206 9.41 -13.42 -8.58
CA LEU A 206 9.09 -13.57 -7.17
C LEU A 206 7.63 -13.15 -6.96
N VAL A 207 6.85 -13.94 -6.21
CA VAL A 207 5.41 -13.67 -6.02
C VAL A 207 5.04 -13.75 -4.54
N ALA A 208 4.42 -12.70 -4.02
CA ALA A 208 3.77 -12.71 -2.71
C ALA A 208 2.32 -13.22 -2.86
N ASP A 209 2.01 -14.27 -2.11
CA ASP A 209 0.64 -14.81 -1.95
C ASP A 209 0.13 -14.43 -0.56
N ILE A 210 -0.91 -13.62 -0.52
CA ILE A 210 -1.47 -13.12 0.75
C ILE A 210 -2.18 -14.23 1.56
N GLY A 211 -2.46 -15.38 0.94
CA GLY A 211 -3.17 -16.51 1.53
C GLY A 211 -4.65 -16.25 1.76
N GLU A 212 -5.02 -15.23 2.51
CA GLU A 212 -6.40 -14.77 2.73
C GLU A 212 -6.47 -13.24 2.58
N PHE A 213 -7.24 -12.78 1.61
CA PHE A 213 -7.35 -11.34 1.33
C PHE A 213 -8.07 -10.57 2.43
N ASN A 214 -9.13 -11.18 3.02
CA ASN A 214 -9.85 -10.53 4.11
C ASN A 214 -8.98 -10.45 5.37
N ALA A 215 -9.16 -9.38 6.15
CA ALA A 215 -8.41 -9.12 7.36
C ALA A 215 -8.58 -10.22 8.40
N ASN A 216 -7.50 -10.92 8.72
CA ASN A 216 -7.42 -11.97 9.75
C ASN A 216 -5.96 -12.28 10.12
N ASP A 217 -5.75 -13.01 11.21
CA ASP A 217 -4.44 -13.49 11.68
C ASP A 217 -4.16 -14.95 11.22
N SER A 218 -4.57 -15.32 9.99
CA SER A 218 -4.24 -16.64 9.44
C SER A 218 -2.77 -16.73 9.04
N ASP A 219 -2.27 -17.96 8.96
CA ASP A 219 -0.93 -18.34 8.54
C ASP A 219 -0.92 -19.01 7.15
N LEU A 220 -1.70 -18.47 6.23
CA LEU A 220 -1.86 -18.99 4.87
C LEU A 220 -0.99 -18.28 3.83
N GLY A 221 -0.28 -17.22 4.22
CA GLY A 221 0.61 -16.47 3.34
C GLY A 221 1.81 -17.29 2.91
N GLN A 222 2.32 -16.99 1.71
CA GLN A 222 3.47 -17.67 1.11
C GLN A 222 4.32 -16.68 0.30
N VAL A 223 5.59 -17.03 0.11
CA VAL A 223 6.44 -16.46 -0.93
C VAL A 223 6.76 -17.57 -1.93
N LEU A 224 6.56 -17.27 -3.20
CA LEU A 224 6.71 -18.21 -4.29
C LEU A 224 7.76 -17.69 -5.28
N TRP A 225 8.55 -18.61 -5.81
CA TRP A 225 9.43 -18.40 -6.94
C TRP A 225 8.87 -19.10 -8.17
N MET A 226 8.62 -18.32 -9.21
CA MET A 226 8.26 -18.81 -10.51
C MET A 226 9.53 -18.85 -11.37
N GLU A 227 10.23 -19.98 -11.34
CA GLU A 227 11.45 -20.28 -12.11
C GLU A 227 11.12 -20.36 -13.60
N ARG A 228 11.81 -19.61 -14.42
CA ARG A 228 11.74 -19.74 -15.87
C ARG A 228 12.54 -20.96 -16.33
N LEU A 229 11.91 -21.85 -17.10
CA LEU A 229 12.52 -23.12 -17.53
C LEU A 229 13.26 -22.96 -18.86
N GLY A 230 14.54 -22.59 -18.84
CA GLY A 230 15.38 -22.48 -20.03
C GLY A 230 14.72 -21.65 -21.14
N ASP A 231 14.89 -22.04 -22.39
CA ASP A 231 14.34 -21.32 -23.55
C ASP A 231 12.84 -21.56 -23.78
N SER A 232 12.16 -22.28 -22.87
CA SER A 232 10.76 -22.71 -23.09
C SER A 232 9.71 -21.63 -22.86
N GLU A 233 10.10 -20.45 -22.32
CA GLU A 233 9.19 -19.36 -21.93
C GLU A 233 8.02 -19.85 -21.04
N THR A 234 8.28 -20.86 -20.22
CA THR A 234 7.36 -21.41 -19.24
C THR A 234 7.95 -21.34 -17.86
N PHE A 235 7.09 -21.26 -16.86
CA PHE A 235 7.50 -21.15 -15.48
C PHE A 235 7.14 -22.41 -14.68
N ARG A 236 8.01 -22.74 -13.72
CA ARG A 236 7.74 -23.70 -12.66
C ARG A 236 7.61 -22.95 -11.35
N THR A 237 6.55 -23.20 -10.62
CA THR A 237 6.34 -22.53 -9.33
C THR A 237 6.90 -23.37 -8.19
N HIS A 238 7.76 -22.76 -7.38
CA HIS A 238 8.29 -23.29 -6.13
C HIS A 238 7.75 -22.47 -4.97
N VAL A 239 7.46 -23.12 -3.84
CA VAL A 239 7.18 -22.45 -2.58
C VAL A 239 8.51 -22.26 -1.86
N LEU A 240 8.94 -21.02 -1.67
CA LEU A 240 10.16 -20.71 -0.92
C LEU A 240 9.91 -20.79 0.59
N ILE A 241 8.80 -20.24 1.02
CA ILE A 241 8.34 -20.31 2.42
C ILE A 241 6.81 -20.26 2.46
N ASP A 242 6.21 -20.97 3.39
CA ASP A 242 4.78 -21.00 3.68
C ASP A 242 4.51 -20.82 5.18
N GLY A 243 3.25 -20.86 5.56
CA GLY A 243 2.86 -20.66 6.97
C GLY A 243 3.10 -19.25 7.47
N LEU A 244 3.07 -18.26 6.57
CA LEU A 244 3.23 -16.85 6.90
C LEU A 244 1.87 -16.22 7.21
N SER A 245 1.89 -15.17 8.01
CA SER A 245 0.77 -14.25 8.07
C SER A 245 0.62 -13.54 6.71
N ARG A 246 -0.55 -12.95 6.45
CA ARG A 246 -0.89 -12.30 5.17
C ARG A 246 0.31 -11.59 4.53
N THR A 247 0.93 -12.20 3.51
CA THR A 247 2.14 -11.68 2.86
C THR A 247 1.76 -10.67 1.79
N ALA A 248 2.11 -9.39 1.99
CA ALA A 248 1.73 -8.29 1.11
C ALA A 248 2.76 -7.99 0.04
N ASP A 249 4.05 -8.09 0.36
CA ASP A 249 5.16 -7.76 -0.54
C ASP A 249 6.33 -8.72 -0.34
N ALA A 250 7.13 -8.92 -1.38
CA ALA A 250 8.38 -9.66 -1.34
C ALA A 250 9.32 -9.10 -2.41
N ARG A 251 10.57 -8.79 -2.04
CA ARG A 251 11.58 -8.13 -2.86
C ARG A 251 12.85 -8.95 -2.93
N ALA A 252 13.46 -9.03 -4.11
CA ALA A 252 14.68 -9.77 -4.37
C ALA A 252 15.88 -8.84 -4.57
N GLY A 253 17.00 -9.12 -3.89
CA GLY A 253 18.24 -8.36 -4.01
C GLY A 253 19.35 -8.99 -3.19
N ASP A 254 20.61 -8.71 -3.52
CA ASP A 254 21.78 -9.06 -2.69
C ASP A 254 21.81 -8.09 -1.49
N LEU A 255 21.34 -8.55 -0.33
CA LEU A 255 21.16 -7.70 0.86
C LEU A 255 22.28 -7.87 1.90
N ASP A 256 23.11 -8.90 1.78
CA ASP A 256 24.25 -9.12 2.69
C ASP A 256 25.64 -9.02 2.01
N GLY A 257 25.63 -8.70 0.71
CA GLY A 257 26.85 -8.44 -0.06
C GLY A 257 27.66 -9.70 -0.40
N ASP A 258 27.06 -10.90 -0.33
CA ASP A 258 27.75 -12.15 -0.63
C ASP A 258 27.64 -12.57 -2.11
N GLY A 259 26.77 -11.89 -2.88
CA GLY A 259 26.57 -12.07 -4.31
C GLY A 259 25.40 -13.00 -4.65
N ASP A 260 24.78 -13.65 -3.70
CA ASP A 260 23.56 -14.44 -3.89
C ASP A 260 22.31 -13.53 -3.73
N VAL A 261 21.20 -13.89 -4.36
CA VAL A 261 19.97 -13.08 -4.27
C VAL A 261 19.15 -13.51 -3.07
N ASP A 262 18.96 -12.58 -2.14
CA ASP A 262 18.13 -12.71 -0.95
C ASP A 262 16.68 -12.30 -1.23
N VAL A 263 15.79 -12.50 -0.24
CA VAL A 263 14.41 -12.06 -0.33
C VAL A 263 13.97 -11.34 0.95
N LEU A 264 13.62 -10.05 0.83
CA LEU A 264 12.97 -9.28 1.89
C LEU A 264 11.46 -9.49 1.80
N VAL A 265 10.82 -9.82 2.93
CA VAL A 265 9.39 -10.17 2.98
C VAL A 265 8.62 -9.28 3.93
N ALA A 266 7.54 -8.68 3.43
CA ALA A 266 6.53 -7.96 4.22
C ALA A 266 5.34 -8.89 4.51
N ALA A 267 5.36 -9.54 5.66
CA ALA A 267 4.23 -10.29 6.17
C ALA A 267 3.31 -9.33 6.93
N PHE A 268 2.30 -8.81 6.22
CA PHE A 268 1.40 -7.77 6.73
C PHE A 268 0.66 -8.18 8.00
N GLY A 269 0.14 -9.43 8.00
CA GLY A 269 -0.64 -9.94 9.10
C GLY A 269 -1.95 -9.20 9.34
N TRP A 270 -2.29 -9.03 10.60
CA TRP A 270 -3.41 -8.19 11.04
C TRP A 270 -3.16 -7.63 12.45
N ARG A 271 -3.76 -8.19 13.51
CA ARG A 271 -3.69 -7.63 14.88
C ARG A 271 -2.63 -8.27 15.76
N ASN A 272 -2.38 -9.57 15.57
CA ASN A 272 -1.48 -10.36 16.40
C ASN A 272 -0.39 -11.07 15.60
N SER A 273 -0.35 -10.85 14.30
CA SER A 273 0.60 -11.50 13.41
C SER A 273 1.10 -10.50 12.38
N GLY A 274 2.28 -10.72 11.86
CA GLY A 274 2.93 -9.88 10.87
C GLY A 274 4.33 -9.46 11.31
N ARG A 275 5.20 -9.19 10.34
CA ARG A 275 6.58 -8.75 10.53
C ARG A 275 7.23 -8.46 9.19
N THR A 276 8.34 -7.73 9.19
CA THR A 276 9.29 -7.71 8.07
C THR A 276 10.46 -8.62 8.41
N PHE A 277 10.87 -9.49 7.50
CA PHE A 277 11.97 -10.41 7.71
C PHE A 277 12.75 -10.67 6.42
N LEU A 278 14.01 -11.04 6.56
CA LEU A 278 14.92 -11.42 5.49
C LEU A 278 14.98 -12.94 5.38
N LEU A 279 14.95 -13.45 4.16
CA LEU A 279 15.36 -14.79 3.78
C LEU A 279 16.75 -14.65 3.17
N GLU A 280 17.77 -14.96 3.95
CA GLU A 280 19.18 -14.99 3.50
C GLU A 280 19.43 -16.25 2.68
N ASN A 281 19.92 -16.09 1.45
CA ASN A 281 20.20 -17.18 0.55
C ASN A 281 21.47 -17.91 0.99
N GLN A 282 21.39 -19.22 1.18
CA GLN A 282 22.50 -20.07 1.59
C GLN A 282 23.03 -20.93 0.43
N GLY A 283 22.70 -20.54 -0.81
CA GLY A 283 23.03 -21.28 -2.03
C GLY A 283 21.95 -22.26 -2.47
N MET A 284 22.20 -22.93 -3.57
CA MET A 284 21.25 -23.84 -4.21
C MET A 284 21.21 -25.22 -3.56
N GLY A 285 20.01 -25.71 -3.31
CA GLY A 285 19.77 -27.08 -2.86
C GLY A 285 20.00 -28.15 -3.96
N ASP A 286 20.05 -29.40 -3.57
CA ASP A 286 20.22 -30.53 -4.51
C ASP A 286 19.05 -30.68 -5.50
N ASP A 287 17.89 -30.08 -5.20
CA ASP A 287 16.68 -30.04 -6.02
C ASP A 287 16.62 -28.85 -6.97
N GLY A 288 17.64 -27.97 -6.93
CA GLY A 288 17.70 -26.75 -7.72
C GLY A 288 16.85 -25.59 -7.17
N VAL A 289 16.40 -25.66 -5.93
CA VAL A 289 15.71 -24.57 -5.24
C VAL A 289 16.66 -23.91 -4.24
N PRO A 290 16.72 -22.57 -4.14
CA PRO A 290 17.52 -21.88 -3.13
C PRO A 290 17.15 -22.29 -1.71
N ILE A 291 18.15 -22.43 -0.85
CA ILE A 291 17.97 -22.68 0.59
C ILE A 291 18.09 -21.35 1.31
N PHE A 292 17.11 -21.03 2.16
CA PHE A 292 17.09 -19.78 2.89
C PHE A 292 17.20 -19.98 4.40
N GLU A 293 17.91 -19.06 5.07
CA GLU A 293 17.81 -18.86 6.52
C GLU A 293 16.97 -17.61 6.79
N SER A 294 15.94 -17.73 7.66
CA SER A 294 15.04 -16.62 7.96
C SER A 294 15.51 -15.82 9.17
N ARG A 295 15.56 -14.47 9.04
CA ARG A 295 15.93 -13.55 10.11
C ARG A 295 14.95 -12.39 10.20
N ASP A 296 14.43 -12.12 11.39
CA ASP A 296 13.54 -10.98 11.63
C ASP A 296 14.30 -9.66 11.49
N VAL A 297 13.69 -8.70 10.78
CA VAL A 297 14.18 -7.33 10.61
C VAL A 297 13.34 -6.38 11.46
N ASP A 298 12.02 -6.41 11.31
CA ASP A 298 11.09 -5.62 12.12
C ASP A 298 9.94 -6.51 12.62
N PRO A 299 9.75 -6.65 13.94
CA PRO A 299 8.71 -7.50 14.49
C PRO A 299 7.31 -6.89 14.45
N ARG A 300 7.15 -5.64 14.02
CA ARG A 300 5.85 -4.97 13.93
C ARG A 300 5.03 -5.57 12.78
N HIS A 301 3.74 -5.79 13.01
CA HIS A 301 2.79 -6.10 11.95
C HIS A 301 2.43 -4.85 11.15
N GLY A 302 1.79 -5.04 10.00
CA GLY A 302 1.35 -3.96 9.15
C GLY A 302 2.29 -3.52 8.02
N PRO A 303 3.46 -4.17 7.73
CA PRO A 303 4.23 -3.80 6.56
C PRO A 303 3.45 -4.13 5.27
N VAL A 304 3.23 -3.12 4.42
CA VAL A 304 2.48 -3.24 3.16
C VAL A 304 3.42 -3.29 1.96
N HIS A 305 4.40 -2.38 1.94
CA HIS A 305 5.39 -2.23 0.87
C HIS A 305 6.78 -2.13 1.46
N VAL A 306 7.75 -2.76 0.80
CA VAL A 306 9.17 -2.76 1.19
C VAL A 306 10.10 -2.61 -0.04
N PRO A 307 9.91 -1.56 -0.89
CA PRO A 307 10.77 -1.35 -2.06
C PRO A 307 12.23 -1.23 -1.66
N LEU A 308 13.10 -1.96 -2.40
CA LEU A 308 14.55 -1.90 -2.26
C LEU A 308 15.11 -0.71 -3.04
N VAL A 309 16.10 -0.05 -2.47
CA VAL A 309 16.78 1.10 -3.07
C VAL A 309 18.13 1.32 -2.40
N ASP A 310 19.15 1.73 -3.14
CA ASP A 310 20.36 2.32 -2.57
C ASP A 310 20.03 3.80 -2.26
N PHE A 311 19.58 4.07 -1.01
CA PHE A 311 18.99 5.36 -0.65
C PHE A 311 20.05 6.43 -0.40
N ASP A 312 21.22 6.06 0.10
CA ASP A 312 22.30 7.03 0.42
C ASP A 312 23.48 6.98 -0.56
N GLY A 313 23.42 6.12 -1.58
CA GLY A 313 24.41 6.03 -2.65
C GLY A 313 25.70 5.35 -2.22
N ASP A 314 25.67 4.50 -1.17
CA ASP A 314 26.85 3.79 -0.68
C ASP A 314 27.10 2.45 -1.41
N GLY A 315 26.13 1.98 -2.19
CA GLY A 315 26.18 0.79 -3.03
C GLY A 315 25.49 -0.42 -2.40
N ASP A 316 25.02 -0.33 -1.16
CA ASP A 316 24.26 -1.37 -0.47
C ASP A 316 22.76 -1.14 -0.67
N LEU A 317 21.96 -2.21 -0.73
CA LEU A 317 20.51 -2.06 -0.87
C LEU A 317 19.85 -1.82 0.48
N ASP A 318 19.28 -0.64 0.64
CA ASP A 318 18.36 -0.25 1.71
C ASP A 318 16.92 -0.63 1.34
N PHE A 319 15.97 -0.36 2.22
CA PHE A 319 14.55 -0.36 1.87
C PHE A 319 13.75 0.70 2.61
N VAL A 320 12.66 1.14 1.97
CA VAL A 320 11.66 1.98 2.62
C VAL A 320 10.45 1.12 2.96
N SER A 321 10.03 1.11 4.23
CA SER A 321 8.85 0.36 4.66
C SER A 321 7.65 1.26 4.88
N LEU A 322 6.54 0.94 4.22
CA LEU A 322 5.22 1.45 4.59
C LEU A 322 4.60 0.50 5.61
N ILE A 323 4.48 0.95 6.84
CA ILE A 323 3.91 0.19 7.95
C ILE A 323 2.56 0.80 8.30
N SER A 324 1.50 0.09 8.01
CA SER A 324 0.11 0.47 8.20
C SER A 324 -0.44 -0.04 9.55
N GLN A 325 -1.72 -0.36 9.63
CA GLN A 325 -2.44 -0.70 10.87
C GLN A 325 -2.35 0.47 11.89
N GLU A 326 -2.18 0.20 13.19
CA GLU A 326 -2.05 1.25 14.19
C GLU A 326 -0.72 2.02 14.15
N HIS A 327 0.28 1.54 13.40
CA HIS A 327 1.59 2.17 13.33
C HIS A 327 1.60 3.39 12.40
N GLU A 328 1.00 3.26 11.21
CA GLU A 328 0.84 4.33 10.21
C GLU A 328 2.12 5.14 9.99
N ARG A 329 3.18 4.45 9.50
CA ARG A 329 4.53 5.03 9.35
C ARG A 329 5.14 4.71 8.00
N VAL A 330 5.99 5.63 7.54
CA VAL A 330 6.98 5.40 6.49
C VAL A 330 8.35 5.48 7.14
N GLU A 331 9.15 4.44 7.04
CA GLU A 331 10.48 4.35 7.65
C GLU A 331 11.51 3.86 6.63
N LEU A 332 12.70 4.46 6.66
CA LEU A 332 13.88 4.00 5.94
C LEU A 332 14.62 2.99 6.81
N PHE A 333 15.01 1.87 6.25
CA PHE A 333 15.86 0.86 6.87
C PHE A 333 17.19 0.84 6.13
N ARG A 334 18.23 1.44 6.74
CA ARG A 334 19.58 1.48 6.17
C ARG A 334 20.31 0.18 6.42
N ASN A 335 20.88 -0.36 5.39
CA ASN A 335 21.70 -1.57 5.41
C ASN A 335 23.16 -1.23 5.71
N ASP A 336 23.87 -2.10 6.40
CA ASP A 336 25.32 -2.02 6.61
C ASP A 336 26.12 -2.85 5.59
N GLY A 337 25.49 -3.27 4.47
CA GLY A 337 26.04 -4.16 3.45
C GLY A 337 26.23 -5.61 3.91
N LYS A 338 25.58 -6.01 5.03
CA LYS A 338 25.61 -7.36 5.58
C LYS A 338 24.22 -7.80 6.05
N GLY A 339 23.20 -7.17 5.51
CA GLY A 339 21.82 -7.43 5.85
C GLY A 339 21.40 -6.93 7.24
N ASN A 340 22.20 -6.15 7.98
CA ASN A 340 21.75 -5.55 9.23
C ASN A 340 21.19 -4.15 8.95
N PHE A 341 19.99 -3.91 9.49
CA PHE A 341 19.24 -2.70 9.19
C PHE A 341 19.06 -1.81 10.43
N GLU A 342 19.29 -0.51 10.26
CA GLU A 342 18.92 0.53 11.22
C GLU A 342 17.76 1.34 10.64
N ASN A 343 16.65 1.50 11.41
CA ASN A 343 15.51 2.24 10.92
C ASN A 343 15.53 3.71 11.30
N GLU A 344 15.14 4.56 10.36
CA GLU A 344 14.97 6.00 10.51
C GLU A 344 13.56 6.43 10.09
N LEU A 345 12.96 7.35 10.83
CA LEU A 345 11.61 7.82 10.55
C LEU A 345 11.59 8.76 9.35
N ILE A 346 10.89 8.39 8.27
CA ILE A 346 10.54 9.31 7.18
C ILE A 346 9.28 10.11 7.53
N TYR A 347 8.21 9.42 7.93
CA TYR A 347 6.93 10.05 8.27
C TYR A 347 6.15 9.21 9.27
N ALA A 348 5.47 9.87 10.20
CA ALA A 348 4.49 9.25 11.09
C ALA A 348 3.14 9.95 10.95
N ALA A 349 2.11 9.20 10.59
CA ALA A 349 0.78 9.74 10.51
C ALA A 349 0.23 10.14 11.89
N PRO A 350 -0.65 11.14 11.93
CA PRO A 350 -1.13 11.71 13.20
C PRO A 350 -2.24 10.90 13.87
N ASP A 351 -2.67 9.77 13.25
CA ASP A 351 -3.81 8.97 13.71
C ASP A 351 -3.61 7.50 13.32
N PRO A 352 -3.83 6.52 14.21
CA PRO A 352 -3.70 5.10 13.89
C PRO A 352 -4.77 4.58 12.90
N ALA A 353 -5.79 5.39 12.59
CA ALA A 353 -6.78 5.11 11.58
C ALA A 353 -6.56 5.93 10.30
N TYR A 354 -5.30 6.32 10.03
CA TYR A 354 -4.98 7.20 8.89
C TYR A 354 -5.18 6.50 7.54
N GLY A 355 -4.90 5.20 7.48
CA GLY A 355 -5.19 4.34 6.33
C GLY A 355 -4.09 4.34 5.28
N SER A 356 -2.82 4.34 5.71
CA SER A 356 -1.66 4.21 4.83
C SER A 356 -1.82 3.04 3.85
N SER A 357 -1.65 3.31 2.55
CA SER A 357 -2.05 2.35 1.50
C SER A 357 -1.03 2.12 0.40
N GLY A 358 -0.25 3.12 0.01
CA GLY A 358 0.72 2.99 -1.06
C GLY A 358 1.89 3.95 -0.96
N ILE A 359 3.04 3.54 -1.49
CA ILE A 359 4.23 4.39 -1.70
C ILE A 359 4.85 4.11 -3.05
N GLU A 360 5.46 5.15 -3.65
CA GLU A 360 6.41 5.07 -4.75
C GLU A 360 7.62 5.95 -4.42
N LEU A 361 8.83 5.45 -4.65
CA LEU A 361 10.06 6.23 -4.52
C LEU A 361 10.36 6.91 -5.85
N VAL A 362 10.39 8.24 -5.86
CA VAL A 362 10.52 9.03 -7.08
C VAL A 362 11.05 10.42 -6.75
N ASP A 363 11.86 11.00 -7.62
CA ASP A 363 12.29 12.39 -7.55
C ASP A 363 11.14 13.26 -8.08
N MET A 364 10.41 13.95 -7.18
CA MET A 364 9.19 14.70 -7.49
C MET A 364 9.46 16.13 -7.94
N ASP A 365 10.60 16.72 -7.55
CA ASP A 365 10.93 18.12 -7.85
C ASP A 365 12.17 18.27 -8.75
N GLY A 366 12.82 17.16 -9.12
CA GLY A 366 13.94 17.15 -10.05
C GLY A 366 15.26 17.58 -9.42
N ASP A 367 15.41 17.50 -8.10
CA ASP A 367 16.64 17.88 -7.39
C ASP A 367 17.68 16.75 -7.35
N GLY A 368 17.29 15.53 -7.69
CA GLY A 368 18.13 14.34 -7.80
C GLY A 368 18.09 13.42 -6.58
N ASP A 369 17.37 13.80 -5.51
CA ASP A 369 17.14 12.98 -4.34
C ASP A 369 15.80 12.22 -4.46
N LEU A 370 15.70 11.05 -3.83
CA LEU A 370 14.45 10.27 -3.87
C LEU A 370 13.48 10.74 -2.79
N ASP A 371 12.30 11.14 -3.22
CA ASP A 371 11.15 11.44 -2.40
C ASP A 371 10.25 10.21 -2.22
N VAL A 372 9.18 10.37 -1.44
CA VAL A 372 8.13 9.37 -1.32
C VAL A 372 6.78 9.95 -1.76
N LEU A 373 6.26 9.50 -2.90
CA LEU A 373 4.85 9.66 -3.22
C LEU A 373 4.05 8.69 -2.33
N TYR A 374 3.13 9.23 -1.53
CA TYR A 374 2.44 8.49 -0.47
C TYR A 374 0.92 8.63 -0.57
N THR A 375 0.19 7.55 -0.31
CA THR A 375 -1.28 7.53 -0.27
C THR A 375 -1.78 6.95 1.05
N ASN A 376 -2.93 7.46 1.54
CA ASN A 376 -3.55 7.03 2.78
C ASN A 376 -5.06 6.77 2.63
N GLY A 377 -5.46 5.92 1.72
CA GLY A 377 -6.88 5.72 1.39
C GLY A 377 -7.43 4.33 1.70
N ASP A 378 -6.83 3.57 2.62
CA ASP A 378 -7.39 2.28 3.01
C ASP A 378 -8.83 2.43 3.51
N SER A 379 -9.75 1.85 2.73
CA SER A 379 -11.20 1.94 2.92
C SER A 379 -11.84 0.56 3.07
N PHE A 380 -11.03 -0.49 3.22
CA PHE A 380 -11.55 -1.86 3.28
C PHE A 380 -12.44 -2.11 4.49
N ASP A 381 -12.13 -1.48 5.61
CA ASP A 381 -12.86 -1.67 6.86
C ASP A 381 -14.13 -0.82 6.97
N ARG A 382 -14.01 0.50 6.73
CA ARG A 382 -15.06 1.49 7.08
C ARG A 382 -15.43 2.46 5.97
N GLY A 383 -14.89 2.24 4.78
CA GLY A 383 -15.08 3.14 3.65
C GLY A 383 -14.20 4.38 3.67
N PRO A 384 -14.34 5.26 2.65
CA PRO A 384 -13.50 6.44 2.49
C PRO A 384 -13.63 7.43 3.64
N LYS A 385 -12.54 8.13 3.95
CA LYS A 385 -12.49 9.19 4.96
C LYS A 385 -12.16 10.55 4.32
N PRO A 386 -12.56 11.67 4.94
CA PRO A 386 -12.40 13.02 4.37
C PRO A 386 -10.94 13.50 4.30
N PHE A 387 -10.03 12.86 5.01
CA PHE A 387 -8.61 13.16 5.05
C PHE A 387 -7.75 12.19 4.21
N HIS A 388 -8.38 11.27 3.47
CA HIS A 388 -7.67 10.46 2.49
C HIS A 388 -7.14 11.35 1.35
N SER A 389 -5.87 11.21 1.04
CA SER A 389 -5.17 12.11 0.13
C SER A 389 -3.98 11.45 -0.57
N VAL A 390 -3.59 12.04 -1.68
CA VAL A 390 -2.26 11.85 -2.29
C VAL A 390 -1.33 12.87 -1.67
N GLN A 391 -0.15 12.43 -1.25
CA GLN A 391 0.82 13.24 -0.53
C GLN A 391 2.21 13.03 -1.10
N TRP A 392 3.05 14.02 -0.96
CA TRP A 392 4.46 14.00 -1.26
C TRP A 392 5.26 14.23 0.03
N LEU A 393 6.16 13.33 0.33
CA LEU A 393 7.12 13.46 1.41
C LEU A 393 8.44 13.86 0.77
N GLU A 394 8.77 15.14 0.87
CA GLU A 394 9.94 15.78 0.25
C GLU A 394 11.20 15.46 1.03
N ASN A 395 12.23 14.98 0.33
CA ASN A 395 13.54 14.70 0.86
C ASN A 395 14.47 15.90 0.61
N ASP A 396 14.60 16.78 1.58
CA ASP A 396 15.55 17.89 1.56
C ASP A 396 16.91 17.55 2.23
N GLY A 397 17.19 16.24 2.40
CA GLY A 397 18.37 15.72 3.11
C GLY A 397 18.19 15.65 4.63
N ALA A 398 17.00 15.96 5.16
CA ALA A 398 16.69 15.86 6.58
C ALA A 398 15.56 14.85 6.87
N LEU A 399 15.65 14.12 7.99
CA LEU A 399 14.59 13.25 8.49
C LEU A 399 14.02 13.79 9.81
N PRO A 400 12.71 13.68 10.03
CA PRO A 400 11.69 13.20 9.08
C PRO A 400 11.48 14.16 7.90
N MET A 401 11.03 13.60 6.75
CA MET A 401 10.76 14.35 5.53
C MET A 401 9.63 15.36 5.70
N GLN A 402 9.62 16.40 4.84
CA GLN A 402 8.55 17.38 4.81
C GLN A 402 7.34 16.85 4.04
N ARG A 403 6.15 16.86 4.66
CA ARG A 403 4.91 16.40 4.04
C ARG A 403 4.18 17.52 3.30
N HIS A 404 3.83 17.27 2.05
CA HIS A 404 2.95 18.11 1.23
C HIS A 404 1.68 17.32 0.88
N GLU A 405 0.50 17.92 1.09
CA GLU A 405 -0.76 17.36 0.61
C GLU A 405 -0.97 17.83 -0.83
N ILE A 406 -0.99 16.88 -1.76
CA ILE A 406 -1.19 17.16 -3.19
C ILE A 406 -2.69 17.27 -3.49
N CYS A 407 -3.48 16.27 -3.07
CA CYS A 407 -4.89 16.22 -3.41
C CYS A 407 -5.68 15.38 -2.40
N ILE A 408 -6.83 15.89 -1.94
CA ILE A 408 -7.80 15.08 -1.19
C ILE A 408 -8.45 14.11 -2.17
N MET A 409 -8.26 12.80 -1.93
CA MET A 409 -8.82 11.74 -2.77
C MET A 409 -9.33 10.58 -1.91
N PRO A 410 -10.63 10.59 -1.57
CA PRO A 410 -11.22 9.54 -0.73
C PRO A 410 -11.00 8.15 -1.29
N GLY A 411 -10.46 7.25 -0.46
CA GLY A 411 -10.23 5.86 -0.85
C GLY A 411 -9.02 5.62 -1.76
N VAL A 412 -8.10 6.60 -1.92
CA VAL A 412 -6.91 6.44 -2.75
C VAL A 412 -6.01 5.32 -2.21
N LEU A 413 -5.73 4.32 -3.05
CA LEU A 413 -4.93 3.17 -2.63
C LEU A 413 -3.53 3.16 -3.21
N ASN A 414 -3.36 3.69 -4.40
CA ASN A 414 -2.08 3.68 -5.09
C ASN A 414 -1.97 4.90 -6.02
N ALA A 415 -0.74 5.32 -6.27
CA ALA A 415 -0.44 6.39 -7.22
C ALA A 415 0.90 6.11 -7.89
N THR A 416 1.13 6.69 -9.07
CA THR A 416 2.41 6.66 -9.79
C THR A 416 2.69 8.04 -10.37
N ALA A 417 3.97 8.45 -10.37
CA ALA A 417 4.39 9.77 -10.81
C ALA A 417 5.26 9.71 -12.07
N GLY A 418 5.15 10.69 -12.95
CA GLY A 418 5.95 10.83 -14.17
C GLY A 418 5.37 11.87 -15.10
N ASP A 419 6.11 12.29 -16.11
CA ASP A 419 5.67 13.22 -17.14
C ASP A 419 4.69 12.52 -18.09
N PHE A 420 3.37 12.64 -17.82
CA PHE A 420 2.32 12.00 -18.61
C PHE A 420 1.74 12.88 -19.71
N ASP A 421 1.97 14.18 -19.70
CA ASP A 421 1.45 15.08 -20.72
C ASP A 421 2.54 15.63 -21.66
N GLY A 422 3.81 15.39 -21.34
CA GLY A 422 4.97 15.70 -22.18
C GLY A 422 5.46 17.14 -22.02
N ASP A 423 5.15 17.80 -20.90
CA ASP A 423 5.59 19.18 -20.64
C ASP A 423 6.91 19.24 -19.85
N GLY A 424 7.35 18.14 -19.27
CA GLY A 424 8.63 17.97 -18.57
C GLY A 424 8.54 18.04 -17.04
N ASP A 425 7.36 18.30 -16.48
CA ASP A 425 7.08 18.29 -15.04
C ASP A 425 6.58 16.91 -14.59
N VAL A 426 6.60 16.65 -13.28
CA VAL A 426 6.23 15.33 -12.73
C VAL A 426 4.76 15.30 -12.31
N ASP A 427 3.93 14.73 -13.15
CA ASP A 427 2.52 14.49 -12.88
C ASP A 427 2.28 13.26 -12.00
N VAL A 428 1.05 13.10 -11.50
CA VAL A 428 0.64 11.92 -10.73
C VAL A 428 -0.67 11.34 -11.25
N VAL A 429 -0.72 10.03 -11.48
CA VAL A 429 -1.96 9.28 -11.68
C VAL A 429 -2.27 8.50 -10.42
N ALA A 430 -3.42 8.77 -9.81
CA ALA A 430 -3.86 8.14 -8.57
C ALA A 430 -5.15 7.32 -8.78
N VAL A 431 -5.26 6.19 -8.05
CA VAL A 431 -6.40 5.27 -8.14
C VAL A 431 -6.99 4.97 -6.77
N ALA A 432 -8.31 4.75 -6.70
CA ALA A 432 -9.03 4.62 -5.45
C ALA A 432 -9.96 3.41 -5.39
N LEU A 433 -10.23 2.96 -4.17
CA LEU A 433 -11.27 1.99 -3.81
C LEU A 433 -12.59 2.74 -3.61
N LEU A 434 -13.34 2.95 -4.68
CA LEU A 434 -14.62 3.65 -4.70
C LEU A 434 -15.74 2.80 -5.31
N GLY A 435 -15.85 1.54 -4.88
CA GLY A 435 -16.94 0.68 -5.29
C GLY A 435 -18.31 1.25 -4.90
N ALA A 436 -19.26 1.22 -5.84
CA ALA A 436 -20.58 1.84 -5.70
C ALA A 436 -21.40 1.40 -4.47
N HIS A 437 -21.07 0.27 -3.87
CA HIS A 437 -21.73 -0.25 -2.67
C HIS A 437 -21.18 0.33 -1.34
N ILE A 438 -19.93 0.85 -1.38
CA ILE A 438 -19.25 1.43 -0.20
C ILE A 438 -19.37 2.97 -0.20
N SER A 439 -19.46 3.58 -1.39
CA SER A 439 -19.12 4.99 -1.58
C SER A 439 -20.23 5.81 -2.25
N LYS A 440 -21.50 5.42 -2.15
CA LYS A 440 -22.61 6.11 -2.84
C LYS A 440 -22.67 7.62 -2.62
N ASP A 441 -22.46 8.03 -1.38
CA ASP A 441 -22.58 9.45 -1.01
C ASP A 441 -21.36 10.25 -1.51
N TRP A 442 -20.17 9.63 -1.48
CA TRP A 442 -18.93 10.22 -2.01
C TRP A 442 -19.01 10.42 -3.52
N VAL A 443 -19.50 9.39 -4.23
CA VAL A 443 -19.73 9.44 -5.69
C VAL A 443 -20.76 10.51 -6.06
N ALA A 444 -21.85 10.62 -5.28
CA ALA A 444 -22.87 11.63 -5.52
C ALA A 444 -22.34 13.06 -5.36
N GLN A 445 -21.23 13.23 -4.67
CA GLN A 445 -20.55 14.51 -4.44
C GLN A 445 -19.31 14.73 -5.34
N GLY A 446 -19.13 13.89 -6.36
CA GLY A 446 -18.11 14.08 -7.38
C GLY A 446 -16.81 13.31 -7.19
N ALA A 447 -16.67 12.47 -6.15
CA ALA A 447 -15.47 11.65 -5.96
C ALA A 447 -15.21 10.76 -7.19
N SER A 448 -13.97 10.73 -7.65
CA SER A 448 -13.53 9.94 -8.81
C SER A 448 -12.59 8.80 -8.38
N PRO A 449 -12.73 7.59 -8.97
CA PRO A 449 -11.81 6.49 -8.67
C PRO A 449 -10.46 6.61 -9.37
N ILE A 450 -10.32 7.52 -10.34
CA ILE A 450 -9.08 7.76 -11.06
C ILE A 450 -8.92 9.27 -11.22
N VAL A 451 -7.82 9.81 -10.72
CA VAL A 451 -7.49 11.23 -10.78
C VAL A 451 -6.11 11.40 -11.38
N MET A 452 -5.99 12.34 -12.30
CA MET A 452 -4.74 12.89 -12.81
C MET A 452 -4.46 14.19 -12.06
N LEU A 453 -3.25 14.37 -11.63
CA LEU A 453 -2.75 15.55 -10.92
C LEU A 453 -1.60 16.10 -11.76
N SER A 454 -1.89 17.12 -12.56
CA SER A 454 -0.87 17.77 -13.39
C SER A 454 -0.09 18.76 -12.53
N GLN A 455 1.24 18.66 -12.55
CA GLN A 455 2.10 19.63 -11.88
C GLN A 455 2.13 20.92 -12.71
N GLU A 456 2.19 22.06 -12.05
CA GLU A 456 2.24 23.38 -12.67
C GLU A 456 3.64 23.97 -12.46
N ASP A 457 4.04 24.97 -13.25
CA ASP A 457 5.34 25.68 -13.19
C ASP A 457 5.72 26.16 -11.76
N ASP A 458 4.78 26.31 -10.83
CA ASP A 458 5.01 26.74 -9.45
C ASP A 458 5.10 25.57 -8.44
N GLY A 459 5.08 24.33 -8.93
CA GLY A 459 5.13 23.11 -8.12
C GLY A 459 3.80 22.72 -7.49
N SER A 460 2.72 23.45 -7.74
CA SER A 460 1.36 23.07 -7.33
C SER A 460 0.77 22.02 -8.27
N PHE A 461 -0.28 21.32 -7.83
CA PHE A 461 -0.95 20.29 -8.62
C PHE A 461 -2.39 20.65 -8.94
N THR A 462 -2.79 20.52 -10.20
CA THR A 462 -4.16 20.70 -10.67
C THR A 462 -4.84 19.35 -10.86
N PRO A 463 -5.85 18.98 -10.03
CA PRO A 463 -6.55 17.72 -10.15
C PRO A 463 -7.55 17.70 -11.28
N SER A 464 -7.58 16.60 -12.02
CA SER A 464 -8.58 16.31 -13.03
C SER A 464 -8.99 14.84 -13.01
N ARG A 465 -10.26 14.53 -13.35
CA ARG A 465 -10.72 13.15 -13.36
C ARG A 465 -10.50 12.49 -14.71
N LEU A 466 -10.07 11.24 -14.67
CA LEU A 466 -9.98 10.43 -15.88
C LEU A 466 -11.31 9.68 -16.13
N PRO A 467 -11.72 9.56 -17.41
CA PRO A 467 -12.98 8.90 -17.73
C PRO A 467 -12.93 7.42 -17.37
N GLY A 468 -13.82 6.98 -16.52
CA GLY A 468 -13.96 5.59 -16.07
C GLY A 468 -15.34 5.34 -15.52
N ARG A 469 -15.72 4.06 -15.40
CA ARG A 469 -16.83 3.68 -14.55
C ARG A 469 -16.37 3.64 -13.12
N MET A 470 -17.29 3.75 -12.19
CA MET A 470 -17.01 3.65 -10.77
C MET A 470 -16.69 2.20 -10.42
N HIS A 471 -15.42 1.92 -10.25
CA HIS A 471 -14.89 0.61 -9.86
C HIS A 471 -13.82 0.79 -8.79
N ASP A 472 -13.48 -0.30 -8.14
CA ASP A 472 -12.34 -0.37 -7.26
C ASP A 472 -11.07 -0.58 -8.08
N HIS A 473 -10.02 0.18 -7.78
CA HIS A 473 -8.72 0.05 -8.38
C HIS A 473 -7.68 -0.04 -7.27
N LEU A 474 -6.79 -1.05 -7.34
CA LEU A 474 -5.76 -1.28 -6.34
C LEU A 474 -4.35 -0.95 -6.82
N SER A 475 -4.14 -0.93 -8.13
CA SER A 475 -2.81 -0.78 -8.71
C SER A 475 -2.82 0.08 -9.96
N VAL A 476 -1.75 0.83 -10.15
CA VAL A 476 -1.41 1.59 -11.34
C VAL A 476 0.08 1.40 -11.63
N VAL A 477 0.45 1.36 -12.91
CA VAL A 477 1.83 1.27 -13.37
C VAL A 477 2.05 2.22 -14.54
N LYS A 478 3.24 2.80 -14.63
CA LYS A 478 3.71 3.62 -15.73
C LYS A 478 4.70 2.87 -16.62
N GLY A 479 4.85 3.32 -17.84
CA GLY A 479 5.87 2.87 -18.80
C GLY A 479 5.58 3.41 -20.19
N ASP A 480 6.57 3.44 -21.04
CA ASP A 480 6.39 3.69 -22.47
C ASP A 480 5.94 2.37 -23.13
N PHE A 481 4.62 2.20 -23.30
CA PHE A 481 4.06 0.92 -23.77
C PHE A 481 4.09 0.77 -25.29
N ASN A 482 4.29 1.86 -26.01
CA ASN A 482 4.27 1.91 -27.47
C ASN A 482 5.62 2.34 -28.09
N ASP A 483 6.67 2.54 -27.27
CA ASP A 483 8.01 2.95 -27.66
C ASP A 483 8.05 4.33 -28.38
N ASP A 484 7.17 5.27 -28.00
CA ASP A 484 7.13 6.62 -28.58
C ASP A 484 7.85 7.69 -27.75
N GLY A 485 8.33 7.33 -26.56
CA GLY A 485 9.08 8.19 -25.65
C GLY A 485 8.21 8.99 -24.69
N ILE A 486 6.90 8.81 -24.69
CA ILE A 486 5.94 9.42 -23.76
C ILE A 486 5.48 8.36 -22.77
N LEU A 487 5.34 8.71 -21.50
CA LEU A 487 4.87 7.77 -20.50
C LEU A 487 3.38 7.46 -20.67
N ASP A 488 3.10 6.18 -20.74
CA ASP A 488 1.77 5.58 -20.68
C ASP A 488 1.49 5.08 -19.28
N PHE A 489 0.23 4.70 -19.01
CA PHE A 489 -0.10 4.05 -17.74
C PHE A 489 -1.21 3.00 -17.89
N ALA A 490 -1.17 1.99 -17.00
CA ALA A 490 -2.16 0.94 -16.93
C ALA A 490 -2.68 0.78 -15.49
N ILE A 491 -3.98 0.54 -15.37
CA ILE A 491 -4.70 0.44 -14.10
C ILE A 491 -5.34 -0.92 -13.98
N GLY A 492 -5.11 -1.60 -12.86
CA GLY A 492 -5.76 -2.86 -12.51
C GLY A 492 -7.18 -2.64 -12.00
N ASN A 493 -8.14 -3.36 -12.57
CA ASN A 493 -9.52 -3.37 -12.08
C ASN A 493 -9.71 -4.43 -11.01
N PHE A 494 -10.33 -4.03 -9.91
CA PHE A 494 -10.66 -4.91 -8.81
C PHE A 494 -12.17 -4.86 -8.53
N PHE A 495 -12.84 -5.99 -8.65
CA PHE A 495 -14.28 -6.02 -8.51
C PHE A 495 -14.72 -6.82 -7.29
N ARG A 496 -15.40 -6.15 -6.38
CA ARG A 496 -16.19 -6.78 -5.31
C ARG A 496 -17.66 -6.79 -5.73
N PRO A 497 -18.16 -7.79 -6.49
CA PRO A 497 -19.54 -7.78 -6.95
C PRO A 497 -20.50 -7.89 -5.78
N ALA A 498 -21.46 -6.99 -5.70
CA ALA A 498 -22.65 -7.26 -4.90
C ALA A 498 -23.33 -8.55 -5.42
N PRO A 499 -24.00 -9.35 -4.57
CA PRO A 499 -24.54 -10.67 -4.94
C PRO A 499 -25.41 -10.69 -6.20
N ASN A 500 -25.98 -9.56 -6.59
CA ASN A 500 -26.90 -9.43 -7.73
C ASN A 500 -26.27 -8.84 -9.00
N ASP A 501 -24.96 -8.50 -9.00
CA ASP A 501 -24.33 -7.76 -10.09
C ASP A 501 -23.19 -8.51 -10.83
N VAL A 502 -23.02 -9.79 -10.55
CA VAL A 502 -21.93 -10.62 -11.11
C VAL A 502 -21.89 -10.59 -12.64
N GLN A 503 -23.04 -10.56 -13.32
CA GLN A 503 -23.11 -10.61 -14.79
C GLN A 503 -22.60 -9.30 -15.43
N THR A 504 -22.76 -8.17 -14.79
CA THR A 504 -22.25 -6.88 -15.26
C THR A 504 -20.74 -6.82 -15.10
N VAL A 505 -20.24 -7.25 -13.96
CA VAL A 505 -18.79 -7.21 -13.61
C VAL A 505 -17.96 -8.14 -14.51
N LEU A 506 -18.52 -9.27 -14.97
CA LEU A 506 -17.83 -10.18 -15.90
C LEU A 506 -17.61 -9.57 -17.30
N LYS A 507 -18.24 -8.43 -17.59
CA LYS A 507 -18.08 -7.70 -18.87
C LYS A 507 -17.12 -6.53 -18.78
N GLU A 508 -16.59 -6.25 -17.59
CA GLU A 508 -15.60 -5.17 -17.44
C GLU A 508 -14.18 -5.66 -17.76
N PRO A 509 -13.27 -4.80 -18.21
CA PRO A 509 -11.89 -5.18 -18.54
C PRO A 509 -11.11 -5.61 -17.28
N GLU A 510 -10.02 -6.33 -17.45
CA GLU A 510 -9.06 -6.62 -16.36
C GLU A 510 -8.15 -5.42 -16.12
N LEU A 511 -7.66 -4.84 -17.20
CA LEU A 511 -6.84 -3.64 -17.18
C LEU A 511 -7.50 -2.52 -17.98
N LEU A 512 -7.35 -1.30 -17.51
CA LEU A 512 -7.54 -0.07 -18.27
C LEU A 512 -6.16 0.43 -18.68
N ILE A 513 -5.98 0.78 -19.95
CA ILE A 513 -4.68 1.17 -20.51
C ILE A 513 -4.85 2.50 -21.23
N TRP A 514 -4.01 3.46 -20.90
CA TRP A 514 -3.89 4.74 -21.58
C TRP A 514 -2.55 4.78 -22.31
N MET A 515 -2.61 4.86 -23.64
CA MET A 515 -1.42 4.99 -24.49
C MET A 515 -1.44 6.32 -25.23
N SER A 516 -0.31 6.98 -25.26
CA SER A 516 -0.03 8.18 -26.06
C SER A 516 -0.28 7.94 -27.55
N LYS A 517 -0.44 9.03 -28.35
CA LYS A 517 -0.83 8.95 -29.77
C LYS A 517 0.34 9.32 -30.67
#